data_4c23284e476cf7b9b3a54a52c123844f
#
_entry.id   4c23284e476cf7b9b3a54a52c123844f
#
_cell.length_a   1.000
_cell.length_b   1.000
_cell.length_c   1.000
_cell.angle_alpha   90.00
_cell.angle_beta   90.00
_cell.angle_gamma   90.00
#
_symmetry.space_group_name_H-M   'P 1'
#
loop_
_entity.id
_entity.type
_entity.pdbx_description
1 polymer ?
#
loop_
_entity_poly.entity_id
_entity_poly.type
_entity_poly.pdbx_seq_one_letter_code
_entity_poly.pdbx_strand_id
1 'polypeptide(L)'
;NIKNFRQKFRLASGSESLKSHTYEKVSSGVKFQGIEHFLPLIHQSPLSSIFDFFYSDPKFVIVLSKNFFSLINKRHEEIENFVDERKIEKSDNSVVKVDDLYLSKQELDEKLALYKTIELNEFDYLDNKTKKVINLYSKPLLIPNDPNLLNNNRISMFVKFCINQYLNNKKIFI
;
A
#
# COMPACT_ATOMS: atom_id res chain seq x y z
N ASN A 1 -15.47 -13.01 -15.55
CA ASN A 1 -15.14 -11.70 -14.97
C ASN A 1 -16.04 -10.60 -15.53
N ILE A 2 -16.14 -10.40 -16.87
CA ILE A 2 -17.07 -9.41 -17.46
C ILE A 2 -18.53 -9.71 -17.11
N LYS A 3 -18.93 -10.97 -17.06
CA LYS A 3 -20.28 -11.37 -16.66
C LYS A 3 -20.62 -10.93 -15.23
N ASN A 4 -19.68 -11.11 -14.30
CA ASN A 4 -19.84 -10.67 -12.92
C ASN A 4 -19.98 -9.16 -12.82
N PHE A 5 -19.08 -8.42 -13.51
CA PHE A 5 -19.15 -6.98 -13.56
C PHE A 5 -20.54 -6.51 -14.03
N ARG A 6 -21.02 -7.02 -15.16
CA ARG A 6 -22.34 -6.65 -15.70
C ARG A 6 -23.47 -6.89 -14.69
N GLN A 7 -23.44 -8.02 -14.00
CA GLN A 7 -24.46 -8.36 -13.02
C GLN A 7 -24.40 -7.43 -11.82
N LYS A 8 -23.22 -7.29 -11.19
CA LYS A 8 -23.03 -6.47 -9.99
C LYS A 8 -23.26 -4.98 -10.28
N PHE A 9 -22.78 -4.49 -11.42
CA PHE A 9 -22.97 -3.08 -11.81
C PHE A 9 -24.44 -2.76 -12.03
N ARG A 10 -25.20 -3.63 -12.71
CA ARG A 10 -26.65 -3.45 -12.90
C ARG A 10 -27.42 -3.47 -11.58
N LEU A 11 -27.05 -4.35 -10.67
CA LEU A 11 -27.67 -4.41 -9.34
C LEU A 11 -27.47 -3.12 -8.55
N ALA A 12 -26.30 -2.50 -8.69
CA ALA A 12 -25.96 -1.28 -7.95
C ALA A 12 -26.47 0.01 -8.62
N SER A 13 -26.47 0.08 -9.97
CA SER A 13 -26.85 1.29 -10.73
C SER A 13 -28.28 1.24 -11.30
N GLY A 14 -28.96 0.10 -11.22
CA GLY A 14 -30.31 -0.06 -11.76
C GLY A 14 -30.39 0.20 -13.28
N SER A 15 -31.45 0.90 -13.70
CA SER A 15 -31.70 1.23 -15.11
C SER A 15 -30.66 2.18 -15.73
N GLU A 16 -29.97 2.98 -14.94
CA GLU A 16 -28.95 3.92 -15.42
C GLU A 16 -27.66 3.19 -15.91
N SER A 17 -27.49 1.93 -15.53
CA SER A 17 -26.31 1.15 -15.93
C SER A 17 -26.07 1.10 -17.44
N LEU A 18 -27.12 1.06 -18.24
CA LEU A 18 -27.01 0.97 -19.70
C LEU A 18 -26.55 2.27 -20.36
N LYS A 19 -26.67 3.40 -19.67
CA LYS A 19 -26.22 4.72 -20.14
C LYS A 19 -24.78 5.01 -19.73
N SER A 20 -24.20 4.16 -18.87
CA SER A 20 -22.86 4.34 -18.34
C SER A 20 -21.81 3.98 -19.38
N HIS A 21 -20.91 4.94 -19.65
CA HIS A 21 -19.76 4.73 -20.51
C HIS A 21 -18.76 3.70 -19.93
N THR A 22 -18.63 3.68 -18.60
CA THR A 22 -17.84 2.68 -17.87
C THR A 22 -18.40 1.28 -18.08
N TYR A 23 -19.72 1.13 -17.96
CA TYR A 23 -20.38 -0.15 -18.21
C TYR A 23 -20.13 -0.68 -19.62
N GLU A 24 -20.21 0.19 -20.62
CA GLU A 24 -19.95 -0.14 -22.02
C GLU A 24 -18.50 -0.57 -22.21
N LYS A 25 -17.53 0.23 -21.75
CA LYS A 25 -16.08 -0.07 -21.87
C LYS A 25 -15.69 -1.39 -21.24
N VAL A 26 -16.08 -1.62 -19.97
CA VAL A 26 -15.76 -2.88 -19.30
C VAL A 26 -16.46 -4.06 -19.96
N SER A 27 -17.71 -3.86 -20.40
CA SER A 27 -18.48 -4.91 -21.08
C SER A 27 -17.86 -5.30 -22.43
N SER A 28 -17.23 -4.37 -23.12
CA SER A 28 -16.52 -4.60 -24.38
C SER A 28 -15.07 -5.09 -24.18
N GLY A 29 -14.62 -5.24 -22.93
CA GLY A 29 -13.24 -5.65 -22.62
C GLY A 29 -12.20 -4.58 -22.89
N VAL A 30 -12.59 -3.32 -23.02
CA VAL A 30 -11.68 -2.19 -23.27
C VAL A 30 -11.04 -1.79 -21.94
N LYS A 31 -9.70 -1.74 -21.95
CA LYS A 31 -8.93 -1.21 -20.79
C LYS A 31 -8.92 0.32 -20.85
N PHE A 32 -9.08 0.96 -19.69
CA PHE A 32 -9.02 2.41 -19.54
C PHE A 32 -8.45 2.76 -18.17
N GLN A 33 -7.99 3.99 -18.01
CA GLN A 33 -7.47 4.51 -16.75
C GLN A 33 -8.59 4.55 -15.70
N GLY A 34 -8.36 4.00 -14.51
CA GLY A 34 -9.33 3.91 -13.43
C GLY A 34 -10.17 2.64 -13.41
N ILE A 35 -9.93 1.67 -14.33
CA ILE A 35 -10.60 0.36 -14.32
C ILE A 35 -10.37 -0.39 -13.01
N GLU A 36 -9.27 -0.13 -12.32
CA GLU A 36 -8.93 -0.71 -11.04
C GLU A 36 -9.95 -0.41 -9.94
N HIS A 37 -10.66 0.71 -10.01
CA HIS A 37 -11.73 1.03 -9.06
C HIS A 37 -12.92 0.06 -9.16
N PHE A 38 -13.06 -0.64 -10.27
CA PHE A 38 -14.13 -1.59 -10.50
C PHE A 38 -13.74 -3.05 -10.25
N LEU A 39 -12.53 -3.31 -9.74
CA LEU A 39 -12.07 -4.67 -9.44
C LEU A 39 -13.02 -5.46 -8.54
N PRO A 40 -13.67 -4.89 -7.50
CA PRO A 40 -14.62 -5.62 -6.68
C PRO A 40 -15.83 -6.12 -7.46
N LEU A 41 -16.22 -5.43 -8.52
CA LEU A 41 -17.32 -5.84 -9.39
C LEU A 41 -16.88 -6.88 -10.42
N ILE A 42 -15.62 -6.86 -10.82
CA ILE A 42 -15.04 -7.76 -11.81
C ILE A 42 -14.73 -9.13 -11.19
N HIS A 43 -14.21 -9.16 -9.98
CA HIS A 43 -13.84 -10.37 -9.27
C HIS A 43 -15.04 -11.02 -8.55
N GLN A 44 -14.99 -12.35 -8.40
CA GLN A 44 -16.02 -13.11 -7.68
C GLN A 44 -15.76 -13.11 -6.17
N SER A 45 -14.50 -13.19 -5.80
CA SER A 45 -14.04 -13.17 -4.41
C SER A 45 -13.70 -11.75 -3.98
N PRO A 46 -13.72 -11.46 -2.67
CA PRO A 46 -13.16 -10.24 -2.13
C PRO A 46 -11.71 -10.02 -2.60
N LEU A 47 -11.29 -8.77 -2.69
CA LEU A 47 -9.91 -8.43 -3.03
C LEU A 47 -8.99 -8.86 -1.89
N SER A 48 -7.81 -9.33 -2.25
CA SER A 48 -6.77 -9.70 -1.28
C SER A 48 -5.97 -8.47 -0.89
N SER A 49 -5.66 -8.36 0.39
CA SER A 49 -4.75 -7.37 0.92
C SER A 49 -3.30 -7.86 0.86
N ILE A 50 -2.33 -6.97 1.06
CA ILE A 50 -0.92 -7.35 1.15
C ILE A 50 -0.68 -8.36 2.27
N PHE A 51 -1.43 -8.30 3.36
CA PHE A 51 -1.31 -9.21 4.49
C PHE A 51 -1.66 -10.66 4.14
N ASP A 52 -2.54 -10.86 3.17
CA ASP A 52 -2.98 -12.19 2.75
C ASP A 52 -1.87 -12.97 2.01
N PHE A 53 -0.83 -12.25 1.51
CA PHE A 53 0.35 -12.87 0.90
C PHE A 53 1.38 -13.36 1.92
N PHE A 54 1.43 -12.78 3.11
CA PHE A 54 2.45 -13.11 4.11
C PHE A 54 2.00 -14.17 5.10
N TYR A 55 0.81 -14.67 4.99
CA TYR A 55 0.16 -15.72 5.73
C TYR A 55 0.88 -16.09 7.03
N SER A 56 0.56 -15.39 8.12
CA SER A 56 0.90 -15.74 9.52
C SER A 56 2.30 -16.35 9.78
N ASP A 57 3.27 -16.17 8.88
CA ASP A 57 4.62 -16.64 9.14
C ASP A 57 5.21 -15.78 10.28
N PRO A 58 5.51 -16.39 11.45
CA PRO A 58 6.04 -15.65 12.61
C PRO A 58 7.41 -15.00 12.34
N LYS A 59 8.01 -15.27 11.20
CA LYS A 59 9.26 -14.66 10.77
C LYS A 59 9.11 -13.27 10.20
N PHE A 60 7.89 -12.89 9.77
CA PHE A 60 7.65 -11.54 9.26
C PHE A 60 7.54 -10.54 10.41
N VAL A 61 8.24 -9.44 10.22
CA VAL A 61 8.20 -8.28 11.11
C VAL A 61 7.80 -7.07 10.27
N ILE A 62 6.78 -6.36 10.71
CA ILE A 62 6.33 -5.15 10.04
C ILE A 62 7.05 -3.96 10.67
N VAL A 63 7.69 -3.17 9.83
CA VAL A 63 8.37 -1.94 10.26
C VAL A 63 7.49 -0.75 9.92
N LEU A 64 7.08 -0.02 10.94
CA LEU A 64 6.19 1.12 10.84
C LEU A 64 6.97 2.42 11.09
N SER A 65 6.68 3.45 10.33
CA SER A 65 7.15 4.80 10.66
C SER A 65 6.32 5.37 11.83
N LYS A 66 6.89 6.29 12.59
CA LYS A 66 6.19 6.99 13.67
C LYS A 66 4.83 7.57 13.25
N ASN A 67 4.77 8.08 12.04
CA ASN A 67 3.60 8.78 11.53
C ASN A 67 2.63 7.84 10.77
N PHE A 68 2.87 6.53 10.79
CA PHE A 68 2.09 5.57 10.00
C PHE A 68 0.58 5.72 10.20
N PHE A 69 0.10 5.66 11.44
CA PHE A 69 -1.33 5.76 11.72
C PHE A 69 -1.93 7.13 11.38
N SER A 70 -1.16 8.19 11.56
CA SER A 70 -1.59 9.54 11.16
C SER A 70 -1.75 9.65 9.64
N LEU A 71 -0.82 9.09 8.88
CA LEU A 71 -0.89 9.06 7.41
C LEU A 71 -2.04 8.19 6.91
N ILE A 72 -2.30 7.05 7.55
CA ILE A 72 -3.45 6.19 7.23
C ILE A 72 -4.77 6.92 7.48
N ASN A 73 -4.93 7.55 8.64
CA ASN A 73 -6.14 8.31 8.95
C ASN A 73 -6.38 9.41 7.92
N LYS A 74 -5.35 10.21 7.62
CA LYS A 74 -5.44 11.26 6.60
C LYS A 74 -5.83 10.68 5.23
N ARG A 75 -5.27 9.53 4.87
CA ARG A 75 -5.61 8.87 3.60
C ARG A 75 -7.06 8.39 3.56
N HIS A 76 -7.58 7.86 4.67
CA HIS A 76 -9.00 7.49 4.75
C HIS A 76 -9.91 8.70 4.58
N GLU A 77 -9.63 9.81 5.26
CA GLU A 77 -10.39 11.07 5.11
C GLU A 77 -10.37 11.56 3.65
N GLU A 78 -9.22 11.52 2.98
CA GLU A 78 -9.11 11.88 1.56
C GLU A 78 -9.99 10.97 0.68
N ILE A 79 -9.99 9.66 0.94
CA ILE A 79 -10.79 8.70 0.17
C ILE A 79 -12.29 8.96 0.38
N GLU A 80 -12.72 9.18 1.62
CA GLU A 80 -14.12 9.48 1.94
C GLU A 80 -14.58 10.78 1.24
N ASN A 81 -13.78 11.83 1.31
CA ASN A 81 -14.06 13.09 0.61
C ASN A 81 -14.20 12.88 -0.90
N PHE A 82 -13.29 12.15 -1.53
CA PHE A 82 -13.39 11.83 -2.96
C PHE A 82 -14.65 11.03 -3.32
N VAL A 83 -15.07 10.12 -2.46
CA VAL A 83 -16.28 9.32 -2.68
C VAL A 83 -17.51 10.20 -2.58
N ASP A 84 -17.56 11.10 -1.61
CA ASP A 84 -18.70 12.01 -1.43
C ASP A 84 -18.81 13.01 -2.59
N GLU A 85 -17.70 13.57 -3.06
CA GLU A 85 -17.69 14.39 -4.28
C GLU A 85 -18.26 13.64 -5.49
N ARG A 86 -17.85 12.38 -5.69
CA ARG A 86 -18.34 11.54 -6.81
C ARG A 86 -19.81 11.16 -6.69
N LYS A 87 -20.33 11.01 -5.48
CA LYS A 87 -21.77 10.80 -5.25
C LYS A 87 -22.57 12.03 -5.69
N ILE A 88 -22.07 13.22 -5.38
CA ILE A 88 -22.70 14.49 -5.79
C ILE A 88 -22.74 14.60 -7.32
N GLU A 89 -21.64 14.23 -7.99
CA GLU A 89 -21.53 14.26 -9.45
C GLU A 89 -22.28 13.13 -10.15
N LYS A 90 -22.90 12.20 -9.40
CA LYS A 90 -23.53 10.97 -9.93
C LYS A 90 -22.63 10.18 -10.89
N SER A 91 -21.35 10.14 -10.56
CA SER A 91 -20.37 9.44 -11.39
C SER A 91 -20.54 7.91 -11.26
N ASP A 92 -20.15 7.16 -12.30
CA ASP A 92 -20.17 5.70 -12.30
C ASP A 92 -19.35 5.08 -11.15
N ASN A 93 -18.36 5.81 -10.66
CA ASN A 93 -17.51 5.36 -9.55
C ASN A 93 -18.23 5.27 -8.19
N SER A 94 -19.42 5.89 -8.06
CA SER A 94 -20.25 5.80 -6.85
C SER A 94 -20.86 4.40 -6.63
N VAL A 95 -20.75 3.53 -7.60
CA VAL A 95 -21.27 2.16 -7.57
C VAL A 95 -20.46 1.23 -6.67
N VAL A 96 -19.17 1.54 -6.45
CA VAL A 96 -18.26 0.74 -5.63
C VAL A 96 -18.14 1.37 -4.25
N LYS A 97 -18.30 0.55 -3.21
CA LYS A 97 -18.15 1.00 -1.83
C LYS A 97 -16.66 1.11 -1.47
N VAL A 98 -16.34 2.02 -0.56
CA VAL A 98 -14.96 2.20 -0.05
C VAL A 98 -14.44 0.91 0.56
N ASP A 99 -15.24 0.24 1.37
CA ASP A 99 -14.90 -0.99 2.09
C ASP A 99 -14.65 -2.18 1.15
N ASP A 100 -15.14 -2.12 -0.11
CA ASP A 100 -14.85 -3.14 -1.11
C ASP A 100 -13.44 -2.99 -1.71
N LEU A 101 -12.82 -1.79 -1.60
CA LEU A 101 -11.52 -1.47 -2.20
C LEU A 101 -10.40 -1.32 -1.18
N TYR A 102 -10.73 -0.82 0.00
CA TYR A 102 -9.75 -0.46 1.02
C TYR A 102 -10.08 -1.14 2.33
N LEU A 103 -9.05 -1.54 3.06
CA LEU A 103 -9.22 -2.01 4.43
C LEU A 103 -9.73 -0.87 5.31
N SER A 104 -10.73 -1.13 6.11
CA SER A 104 -11.13 -0.23 7.20
C SER A 104 -10.00 -0.13 8.22
N LYS A 105 -10.05 0.91 9.06
CA LYS A 105 -9.08 1.08 10.15
C LYS A 105 -9.08 -0.12 11.09
N GLN A 106 -10.26 -0.64 11.43
CA GLN A 106 -10.40 -1.80 12.31
C GLN A 106 -9.76 -3.05 11.70
N GLU A 107 -10.04 -3.34 10.42
CA GLU A 107 -9.45 -4.48 9.72
C GLU A 107 -7.92 -4.36 9.62
N LEU A 108 -7.40 -3.13 9.40
CA LEU A 108 -5.96 -2.88 9.38
C LEU A 108 -5.34 -3.17 10.75
N ASP A 109 -5.95 -2.69 11.85
CA ASP A 109 -5.47 -2.92 13.21
C ASP A 109 -5.50 -4.41 13.56
N GLU A 110 -6.57 -5.12 13.21
CA GLU A 110 -6.69 -6.57 13.39
C GLU A 110 -5.61 -7.34 12.62
N LYS A 111 -5.35 -6.96 11.37
CA LYS A 111 -4.30 -7.58 10.56
C LYS A 111 -2.89 -7.27 11.10
N LEU A 112 -2.63 -6.04 11.53
CA LEU A 112 -1.35 -5.66 12.13
C LEU A 112 -1.09 -6.40 13.45
N ALA A 113 -2.12 -6.66 14.25
CA ALA A 113 -2.00 -7.38 15.51
C ALA A 113 -1.52 -8.84 15.35
N LEU A 114 -1.65 -9.42 14.15
CA LEU A 114 -1.16 -10.77 13.84
C LEU A 114 0.37 -10.84 13.68
N TYR A 115 1.02 -9.69 13.53
CA TYR A 115 2.46 -9.62 13.24
C TYR A 115 3.23 -8.92 14.36
N LYS A 116 4.52 -9.24 14.45
CA LYS A 116 5.45 -8.43 15.24
C LYS A 116 5.69 -7.11 14.54
N THR A 117 5.50 -6.00 15.27
CA THR A 117 5.71 -4.66 14.73
C THR A 117 6.92 -4.00 15.37
N ILE A 118 7.68 -3.26 14.60
CA ILE A 118 8.75 -2.38 15.05
C ILE A 118 8.42 -0.97 14.57
N GLU A 119 8.38 -0.03 15.49
CA GLU A 119 8.20 1.38 15.17
C GLU A 119 9.56 2.07 15.06
N LEU A 120 9.82 2.70 13.90
CA LEU A 120 11.03 3.50 13.69
C LEU A 120 10.75 4.96 14.03
N ASN A 121 11.51 5.48 14.97
CA ASN A 121 11.50 6.88 15.38
C ASN A 121 12.84 7.52 15.13
N GLU A 122 12.84 8.78 14.69
CA GLU A 122 14.07 9.56 14.47
C GLU A 122 14.69 10.05 15.79
N PHE A 123 13.88 10.14 16.85
CA PHE A 123 14.30 10.66 18.15
C PHE A 123 13.99 9.69 19.27
N ASP A 124 14.84 9.66 20.29
CA ASP A 124 14.62 8.92 21.53
C ASP A 124 13.40 9.51 22.27
N TYR A 125 12.36 8.71 22.41
CA TYR A 125 11.26 9.01 23.32
C TYR A 125 11.49 8.29 24.65
N LEU A 126 11.88 9.04 25.67
CA LEU A 126 12.16 8.51 27.01
C LEU A 126 10.91 8.01 27.76
N ASP A 127 9.73 8.07 27.18
CA ASP A 127 8.48 8.02 27.97
C ASP A 127 7.67 6.71 27.82
N ASN A 128 8.22 5.65 27.26
CA ASN A 128 7.49 4.39 27.14
C ASN A 128 8.05 3.27 28.04
N LYS A 129 7.58 3.22 29.27
CA LYS A 129 7.90 2.15 30.24
C LYS A 129 7.53 0.73 29.77
N THR A 130 6.79 0.58 28.69
CA THR A 130 6.25 -0.70 28.20
C THR A 130 6.87 -1.22 26.91
N LYS A 131 7.60 -0.41 26.17
CA LYS A 131 8.23 -0.82 24.90
C LYS A 131 9.74 -1.01 25.06
N LYS A 132 10.26 -2.10 24.52
CA LYS A 132 11.70 -2.31 24.42
C LYS A 132 12.25 -1.37 23.35
N VAL A 133 13.01 -0.37 23.76
CA VAL A 133 13.70 0.57 22.86
C VAL A 133 15.06 0.01 22.50
N ILE A 134 15.39 0.01 21.21
CA ILE A 134 16.70 -0.35 20.68
C ILE A 134 17.22 0.85 19.91
N ASN A 135 18.31 1.46 20.40
CA ASN A 135 18.94 2.57 19.72
C ASN A 135 19.83 2.07 18.58
N LEU A 136 19.49 2.47 17.37
CA LEU A 136 20.25 2.16 16.17
C LEU A 136 21.14 3.37 15.85
N TYR A 137 22.43 3.21 16.05
CA TYR A 137 23.40 4.21 15.61
C TYR A 137 23.80 3.92 14.17
N SER A 138 23.37 4.76 13.25
CA SER A 138 23.85 4.70 11.86
C SER A 138 24.89 5.78 11.62
N LYS A 139 25.97 5.41 10.97
CA LYS A 139 26.92 6.39 10.41
C LYS A 139 26.56 6.59 8.95
N PRO A 140 26.55 7.83 8.45
CA PRO A 140 26.33 8.05 7.03
C PRO A 140 27.39 7.29 6.22
N LEU A 141 26.94 6.58 5.21
CA LEU A 141 27.84 5.94 4.27
C LEU A 141 28.49 7.06 3.44
N LEU A 142 29.72 7.38 3.77
CA LEU A 142 30.51 8.35 2.99
C LEU A 142 30.92 7.68 1.67
N ILE A 143 30.02 7.71 0.70
CA ILE A 143 30.41 7.45 -0.69
C ILE A 143 31.13 8.72 -1.16
N PRO A 144 32.39 8.64 -1.63
CA PRO A 144 33.09 9.81 -2.11
C PRO A 144 32.24 10.55 -3.14
N ASN A 145 31.91 11.79 -2.84
CA ASN A 145 31.16 12.66 -3.74
C ASN A 145 32.15 13.27 -4.73
N ASP A 146 32.65 12.46 -5.64
CA ASP A 146 33.40 12.95 -6.79
C ASP A 146 32.40 13.30 -7.89
N PRO A 147 32.21 14.59 -8.23
CA PRO A 147 31.27 15.02 -9.26
C PRO A 147 31.64 14.48 -10.65
N ASN A 148 32.88 14.02 -10.85
CA ASN A 148 33.37 13.46 -12.11
C ASN A 148 33.11 11.96 -12.23
N LEU A 149 32.66 11.28 -11.17
CA LEU A 149 32.29 9.88 -11.23
C LEU A 149 30.92 9.73 -11.90
N LEU A 150 30.91 9.14 -13.09
CA LEU A 150 29.71 8.71 -13.80
C LEU A 150 28.85 7.83 -12.86
N ASN A 151 27.53 7.95 -12.92
CA ASN A 151 26.59 7.21 -12.06
C ASN A 151 26.85 5.69 -12.00
N ASN A 152 27.34 5.10 -13.07
CA ASN A 152 27.72 3.69 -13.14
C ASN A 152 28.86 3.33 -12.18
N ASN A 153 29.79 4.25 -11.93
CA ASN A 153 30.88 4.01 -10.99
C ASN A 153 30.41 4.04 -9.52
N ARG A 154 29.40 4.85 -9.21
CA ARG A 154 28.82 4.89 -7.82
C ARG A 154 28.14 3.58 -7.47
N ILE A 155 27.36 3.01 -8.41
CA ILE A 155 26.71 1.70 -8.21
C ILE A 155 27.79 0.61 -8.03
N SER A 156 28.82 0.60 -8.87
CA SER A 156 29.93 -0.34 -8.76
C SER A 156 30.68 -0.24 -7.42
N MET A 157 30.91 0.98 -6.93
CA MET A 157 31.52 1.19 -5.61
C MET A 157 30.63 0.71 -4.46
N PHE A 158 29.32 0.98 -4.55
CA PHE A 158 28.36 0.48 -3.57
C PHE A 158 28.30 -1.05 -3.55
N VAL A 159 28.26 -1.69 -4.70
CA VAL A 159 28.28 -3.15 -4.83
C VAL A 159 29.58 -3.73 -4.23
N LYS A 160 30.75 -3.15 -4.54
CA LYS A 160 32.03 -3.54 -3.95
C LYS A 160 32.04 -3.40 -2.43
N PHE A 161 31.48 -2.31 -1.92
CA PHE A 161 31.34 -2.11 -0.48
C PHE A 161 30.47 -3.20 0.14
N CYS A 162 29.32 -3.51 -0.44
CA CYS A 162 28.40 -4.56 0.03
C CYS A 162 29.11 -5.94 0.05
N ILE A 163 29.81 -6.29 -1.03
CA ILE A 163 30.57 -7.53 -1.13
C ILE A 163 31.63 -7.60 -0.02
N ASN A 164 32.38 -6.53 0.21
CA ASN A 164 33.41 -6.49 1.25
C ASN A 164 32.80 -6.64 2.65
N GLN A 165 31.68 -6.00 2.94
CA GLN A 165 30.99 -6.19 4.23
C GLN A 165 30.49 -7.61 4.40
N TYR A 166 29.94 -8.22 3.33
CA TYR A 166 29.49 -9.62 3.35
C TYR A 166 30.65 -10.59 3.61
N LEU A 167 31.79 -10.41 2.96
CA LEU A 167 32.98 -11.22 3.16
C LEU A 167 33.56 -11.09 4.60
N ASN A 168 33.28 -9.96 5.26
CA ASN A 168 33.65 -9.73 6.66
C ASN A 168 32.55 -10.20 7.65
N ASN A 169 31.63 -11.06 7.22
CA ASN A 169 30.51 -11.57 8.01
C ASN A 169 29.60 -10.51 8.64
N LYS A 170 29.53 -9.32 8.06
CA LYS A 170 28.60 -8.28 8.50
C LYS A 170 27.26 -8.43 7.80
N LYS A 171 26.18 -8.34 8.55
CA LYS A 171 24.83 -8.31 7.97
C LYS A 171 24.62 -6.97 7.29
N ILE A 172 24.15 -7.02 6.04
CA ILE A 172 23.82 -5.83 5.25
C ILE A 172 22.30 -5.80 5.15
N PHE A 173 21.72 -4.66 5.51
CA PHE A 173 20.31 -4.37 5.30
C PHE A 173 20.24 -3.26 4.25
N ILE A 174 19.53 -3.51 3.16
CA ILE A 174 19.34 -2.57 2.05
C ILE A 174 17.88 -2.12 2.07
#